data_3ce63e74cbaff4b1058f2f230df82a3c
#
_entry.id   3ce63e74cbaff4b1058f2f230df82a3c
#
_cell.length_a   1.000
_cell.length_b   1.000
_cell.length_c   1.000
_cell.angle_alpha   90.00
_cell.angle_beta   90.00
_cell.angle_gamma   90.00
#
_symmetry.space_group_name_H-M   'P 1'
#
loop_
_entity.id
_entity.type
_entity.pdbx_description
1 polymer ?
#
loop_
_entity_poly.entity_id
_entity_poly.type
_entity_poly.pdbx_seq_one_letter_code
_entity_poly.pdbx_strand_id
1 'polypeptide(L)'
;MIQSPNDPITKSLMLVQTQYFQYDGELKLQSGASLGPITLAYETYGQLNQDRSNAILICHAWSGDAHVAGQHVPDDDKTGWWDDAVGPGKAFDTNKYFIVCSNTIGGCSGSTGPASINPKTGKPYALTFPIITIADMVNAQCLLMDHLGIAQWLAIAGGSMGGMQALQWTVSYPQRVRSAIVLAATARLSPQTIALNEVPRQAIYADPNWNMGNYYDGPRPDAGLAVARMIGHITFLSDESMREKFGRRLRGEGGYGYSFDTEFEVESYLRYRGSSFTKRFDANSFLYLSKAMDYFDLSYGLPALADAFRKVTARFLVMSYTSDWLYPVGQSKELVRALLRSGIDATYVEIDSNYGHDAFLLEVDRLKELTRDFLRRLETM
;
A
#
# COMPACT_ATOMS: atom_id res chain seq x y z
N MET A 1 33.05 3.21 -39.04
CA MET A 1 32.11 2.19 -38.51
C MET A 1 31.09 2.92 -37.67
N ILE A 2 29.89 3.04 -38.17
CA ILE A 2 28.76 3.75 -37.50
C ILE A 2 28.12 2.69 -36.60
N GLN A 3 28.16 2.91 -35.29
CA GLN A 3 27.48 2.05 -34.30
C GLN A 3 25.97 2.07 -34.55
N SER A 4 25.39 0.89 -34.58
CA SER A 4 23.95 0.65 -34.75
C SER A 4 23.17 1.17 -33.55
N PRO A 5 21.96 1.80 -33.70
CA PRO A 5 21.14 2.31 -32.60
C PRO A 5 20.38 1.25 -31.81
N ASN A 6 20.66 -0.04 -32.01
CA ASN A 6 19.92 -1.15 -31.42
C ASN A 6 20.77 -2.04 -30.49
N ASP A 7 21.71 -1.46 -29.73
CA ASP A 7 22.25 -2.21 -28.61
C ASP A 7 21.16 -2.29 -27.53
N PRO A 8 20.80 -3.49 -27.03
CA PRO A 8 19.89 -3.62 -25.91
C PRO A 8 20.54 -2.92 -24.73
N ILE A 9 19.92 -1.85 -24.26
CA ILE A 9 20.25 -1.24 -22.97
C ILE A 9 20.15 -2.39 -21.98
N THR A 10 21.30 -2.92 -21.57
CA THR A 10 21.37 -3.88 -20.46
C THR A 10 20.72 -3.20 -19.28
N LYS A 11 19.46 -3.56 -18.97
CA LYS A 11 18.79 -3.14 -17.75
C LYS A 11 19.73 -3.55 -16.62
N SER A 12 20.38 -2.58 -15.98
CA SER A 12 21.18 -2.85 -14.79
C SER A 12 20.27 -3.55 -13.78
N LEU A 13 20.54 -4.80 -13.53
CA LEU A 13 19.76 -5.61 -12.60
C LEU A 13 19.93 -5.04 -11.21
N MET A 14 18.86 -4.53 -10.63
CA MET A 14 18.86 -4.01 -9.26
C MET A 14 18.53 -5.16 -8.31
N LEU A 15 19.57 -5.72 -7.67
CA LEU A 15 19.41 -6.72 -6.63
C LEU A 15 19.22 -6.03 -5.28
N VAL A 16 18.26 -6.50 -4.50
CA VAL A 16 17.94 -5.97 -3.18
C VAL A 16 17.75 -7.12 -2.19
N GLN A 17 17.96 -6.86 -0.92
CA GLN A 17 17.72 -7.83 0.15
C GLN A 17 16.79 -7.24 1.19
N THR A 18 15.84 -8.04 1.64
CA THR A 18 14.99 -7.68 2.77
C THR A 18 15.83 -7.66 4.04
N GLN A 19 15.74 -6.55 4.77
CA GLN A 19 16.38 -6.32 6.06
C GLN A 19 15.32 -6.36 7.16
N TYR A 20 15.73 -6.59 8.40
CA TYR A 20 14.85 -6.71 9.54
C TYR A 20 15.29 -5.79 10.66
N PHE A 21 14.45 -4.84 11.03
CA PHE A 21 14.62 -4.01 12.23
C PHE A 21 13.86 -4.65 13.38
N GLN A 22 14.54 -4.90 14.48
CA GLN A 22 13.96 -5.45 15.71
C GLN A 22 13.90 -4.35 16.77
N TYR A 23 12.74 -4.22 17.41
CA TYR A 23 12.53 -3.32 18.53
C TYR A 23 12.06 -4.14 19.73
N ASP A 24 12.90 -4.22 20.74
CA ASP A 24 12.67 -5.03 21.95
C ASP A 24 11.68 -4.38 22.94
N GLY A 25 11.35 -3.11 22.72
CA GLY A 25 10.38 -2.39 23.55
C GLY A 25 8.92 -2.73 23.22
N GLU A 26 8.00 -2.07 23.90
CA GLU A 26 6.56 -2.15 23.64
C GLU A 26 6.08 -0.93 22.87
N LEU A 27 5.44 -1.14 21.74
CA LEU A 27 4.68 -0.12 21.01
C LEU A 27 3.31 0.05 21.68
N LYS A 28 3.02 1.25 22.16
CA LYS A 28 1.67 1.60 22.65
C LYS A 28 0.76 1.86 21.46
N LEU A 29 -0.35 1.13 21.41
CA LEU A 29 -1.30 1.18 20.32
C LEU A 29 -2.44 2.14 20.61
N GLN A 30 -3.04 2.67 19.56
CA GLN A 30 -4.18 3.58 19.66
C GLN A 30 -5.40 2.93 20.36
N SER A 31 -5.53 1.61 20.27
CA SER A 31 -6.54 0.82 21.00
C SER A 31 -6.34 0.78 22.52
N GLY A 32 -5.21 1.28 23.04
CA GLY A 32 -4.81 1.19 24.45
C GLY A 32 -4.02 -0.09 24.78
N ALA A 33 -3.94 -1.05 23.85
CA ALA A 33 -3.11 -2.24 24.02
C ALA A 33 -1.62 -1.92 23.80
N SER A 34 -0.75 -2.93 24.03
CA SER A 34 0.67 -2.85 23.72
C SER A 34 1.07 -4.03 22.84
N LEU A 35 1.99 -3.80 21.93
CA LEU A 35 2.59 -4.82 21.07
C LEU A 35 4.10 -4.74 21.18
N GLY A 36 4.75 -5.84 21.52
CA GLY A 36 6.20 -5.91 21.58
C GLY A 36 6.69 -7.27 22.07
N PRO A 37 7.92 -7.65 21.75
CA PRO A 37 8.79 -6.99 20.76
C PRO A 37 8.20 -6.99 19.36
N ILE A 38 8.66 -6.08 18.49
CA ILE A 38 8.22 -6.04 17.09
C ILE A 38 9.41 -6.17 16.15
N THR A 39 9.13 -6.77 14.99
CA THR A 39 10.05 -6.80 13.84
C THR A 39 9.40 -6.06 12.68
N LEU A 40 10.16 -5.24 11.98
CA LEU A 40 9.77 -4.65 10.70
C LEU A 40 10.70 -5.15 9.60
N ALA A 41 10.14 -5.82 8.60
CA ALA A 41 10.83 -6.10 7.36
C ALA A 41 10.85 -4.83 6.51
N TYR A 42 12.01 -4.49 5.96
CA TYR A 42 12.16 -3.31 5.10
C TYR A 42 13.23 -3.53 4.03
N GLU A 43 13.16 -2.74 2.98
CA GLU A 43 14.14 -2.68 1.92
C GLU A 43 14.57 -1.25 1.65
N THR A 44 15.79 -1.09 1.15
CA THR A 44 16.37 0.22 0.84
C THR A 44 16.96 0.24 -0.55
N TYR A 45 16.86 1.40 -1.22
CA TYR A 45 17.32 1.59 -2.60
C TYR A 45 18.02 2.94 -2.73
N GLY A 46 19.08 2.98 -3.53
CA GLY A 46 19.92 4.18 -3.63
C GLY A 46 20.83 4.38 -2.44
N GLN A 47 21.33 5.58 -2.25
CA GLN A 47 22.26 5.92 -1.21
C GLN A 47 21.81 7.11 -0.38
N LEU A 48 21.87 6.98 0.94
CA LEU A 48 21.64 8.08 1.86
C LEU A 48 22.81 9.06 1.78
N ASN A 49 22.51 10.34 1.49
CA ASN A 49 23.53 11.37 1.41
C ASN A 49 24.11 11.71 2.81
N GLN A 50 25.21 12.46 2.83
CA GLN A 50 25.92 12.79 4.07
C GLN A 50 25.02 13.53 5.07
N ASP A 51 24.17 14.43 4.59
CA ASP A 51 23.25 15.23 5.42
C ASP A 51 21.96 14.48 5.75
N ARG A 52 21.79 13.24 5.23
CA ARG A 52 20.58 12.41 5.40
C ARG A 52 19.27 13.12 5.01
N SER A 53 19.37 14.04 4.04
CA SER A 53 18.27 14.92 3.61
C SER A 53 17.51 14.40 2.39
N ASN A 54 17.99 13.32 1.72
CA ASN A 54 17.44 12.78 0.50
C ASN A 54 16.59 11.50 0.71
N ALA A 55 16.17 11.23 1.94
CA ALA A 55 15.42 10.01 2.25
C ALA A 55 13.93 10.15 1.92
N ILE A 56 13.38 9.16 1.22
CA ILE A 56 11.96 9.05 0.88
C ILE A 56 11.42 7.72 1.42
N LEU A 57 10.31 7.78 2.16
CA LEU A 57 9.56 6.60 2.59
C LEU A 57 8.47 6.28 1.57
N ILE A 58 8.45 5.05 1.06
CA ILE A 58 7.33 4.53 0.28
C ILE A 58 6.50 3.62 1.17
N CYS A 59 5.21 3.93 1.27
CA CYS A 59 4.23 3.16 2.01
C CYS A 59 3.43 2.30 1.02
N HIS A 60 3.45 0.98 1.21
CA HIS A 60 2.74 0.06 0.33
C HIS A 60 1.22 0.08 0.57
N ALA A 61 0.47 -0.32 -0.46
CA ALA A 61 -0.97 -0.54 -0.37
C ALA A 61 -1.28 -1.83 0.41
N TRP A 62 -2.53 -2.04 0.75
CA TRP A 62 -3.03 -3.11 1.62
C TRP A 62 -2.38 -4.49 1.43
N SER A 63 -2.23 -4.96 0.20
CA SER A 63 -1.67 -6.29 -0.11
C SER A 63 -0.23 -6.24 -0.65
N GLY A 64 0.46 -5.11 -0.47
CA GLY A 64 1.87 -4.96 -0.79
C GLY A 64 2.78 -5.43 0.35
N ASP A 65 4.06 -5.21 0.16
CA ASP A 65 5.13 -5.54 1.09
C ASP A 65 6.31 -4.58 0.93
N ALA A 66 7.44 -4.87 1.56
CA ALA A 66 8.64 -4.05 1.50
C ALA A 66 9.33 -4.07 0.11
N HIS A 67 9.07 -5.09 -0.71
CA HIS A 67 9.73 -5.28 -2.00
C HIS A 67 9.13 -4.37 -3.07
N VAL A 68 9.54 -3.10 -3.08
CA VAL A 68 8.96 -2.09 -3.99
C VAL A 68 9.58 -2.13 -5.37
N ALA A 69 10.85 -2.53 -5.54
CA ALA A 69 11.55 -2.54 -6.82
C ALA A 69 12.68 -3.56 -6.87
N GLY A 70 13.19 -3.85 -8.08
CA GLY A 70 14.29 -4.78 -8.30
C GLY A 70 13.90 -6.23 -8.11
N GLN A 71 14.90 -7.08 -7.87
CA GLN A 71 14.77 -8.52 -7.71
C GLN A 71 15.59 -8.99 -6.50
N HIS A 72 15.19 -10.08 -5.85
CA HIS A 72 15.95 -10.65 -4.73
C HIS A 72 17.10 -11.55 -5.19
N VAL A 73 16.91 -12.22 -6.32
CA VAL A 73 17.93 -13.07 -6.95
C VAL A 73 17.99 -12.78 -8.46
N PRO A 74 19.13 -13.00 -9.11
CA PRO A 74 19.18 -12.94 -10.56
C PRO A 74 18.16 -13.92 -11.17
N ASP A 75 17.51 -13.49 -12.24
CA ASP A 75 16.50 -14.28 -12.96
C ASP A 75 15.22 -14.58 -12.16
N ASP A 76 14.94 -13.82 -11.10
CA ASP A 76 13.63 -13.87 -10.45
C ASP A 76 12.54 -13.44 -11.44
N ASP A 77 11.51 -14.27 -11.58
CA ASP A 77 10.34 -13.95 -12.42
C ASP A 77 9.53 -12.75 -11.92
N LYS A 78 9.81 -12.27 -10.69
CA LYS A 78 9.07 -11.21 -10.03
C LYS A 78 9.98 -10.05 -9.66
N THR A 79 9.66 -8.90 -10.18
CA THR A 79 10.18 -7.62 -9.70
C THR A 79 9.31 -7.06 -8.58
N GLY A 80 9.83 -6.06 -7.87
CA GLY A 80 9.07 -5.34 -6.86
C GLY A 80 7.76 -4.76 -7.42
N TRP A 81 6.77 -4.56 -6.53
CA TRP A 81 5.40 -4.22 -6.92
C TRP A 81 5.26 -2.83 -7.58
N TRP A 82 6.25 -1.98 -7.48
CA TRP A 82 6.31 -0.66 -8.13
C TRP A 82 7.65 -0.43 -8.85
N ASP A 83 8.22 -1.50 -9.39
CA ASP A 83 9.52 -1.43 -10.09
C ASP A 83 9.53 -0.35 -11.17
N ASP A 84 8.42 -0.14 -11.87
CA ASP A 84 8.33 0.90 -12.90
C ASP A 84 8.46 2.33 -12.37
N ALA A 85 8.16 2.57 -11.10
CA ALA A 85 8.22 3.88 -10.46
C ALA A 85 9.52 4.13 -9.68
N VAL A 86 10.19 3.07 -9.18
CA VAL A 86 11.37 3.15 -8.32
C VAL A 86 12.60 2.60 -9.02
N GLY A 87 13.68 3.37 -9.09
CA GLY A 87 14.93 2.94 -9.73
C GLY A 87 15.66 4.10 -10.42
N PRO A 88 16.82 3.81 -11.03
CA PRO A 88 17.59 4.82 -11.73
C PRO A 88 16.79 5.53 -12.83
N GLY A 89 16.67 6.86 -12.72
CA GLY A 89 15.94 7.68 -13.69
C GLY A 89 14.42 7.48 -13.72
N LYS A 90 13.81 6.79 -12.76
CA LYS A 90 12.35 6.60 -12.61
C LYS A 90 11.71 7.74 -11.80
N ALA A 91 10.45 7.63 -11.42
CA ALA A 91 9.74 8.65 -10.63
C ALA A 91 10.46 8.93 -9.30
N PHE A 92 10.80 7.86 -8.59
CA PHE A 92 11.64 7.88 -7.40
C PHE A 92 13.06 7.43 -7.81
N ASP A 93 13.85 8.40 -8.25
CA ASP A 93 15.18 8.19 -8.86
C ASP A 93 16.22 7.79 -7.82
N THR A 94 16.60 6.53 -7.80
CA THR A 94 17.59 6.00 -6.84
C THR A 94 19.03 6.50 -7.07
N ASN A 95 19.30 7.21 -8.18
CA ASN A 95 20.56 7.96 -8.33
C ASN A 95 20.61 9.22 -7.45
N LYS A 96 19.46 9.70 -6.98
CA LYS A 96 19.32 10.95 -6.21
C LYS A 96 18.83 10.70 -4.79
N TYR A 97 17.88 9.79 -4.64
CA TYR A 97 17.14 9.58 -3.41
C TYR A 97 17.45 8.24 -2.78
N PHE A 98 17.48 8.24 -1.47
CA PHE A 98 17.49 7.03 -0.66
C PHE A 98 16.06 6.63 -0.35
N ILE A 99 15.60 5.56 -0.98
CA ILE A 99 14.23 5.07 -0.84
C ILE A 99 14.20 4.00 0.24
N VAL A 100 13.23 4.09 1.13
CA VAL A 100 12.92 3.07 2.14
C VAL A 100 11.49 2.61 1.93
N CYS A 101 11.26 1.30 1.93
CA CYS A 101 9.92 0.71 1.96
C CYS A 101 9.88 -0.33 3.08
N SER A 102 8.93 -0.25 3.98
CA SER A 102 8.75 -1.21 5.07
C SER A 102 7.42 -1.94 4.95
N ASN A 103 7.42 -3.24 5.25
CA ASN A 103 6.17 -3.96 5.45
C ASN A 103 5.53 -3.51 6.77
N THR A 104 4.23 -3.24 6.76
CA THR A 104 3.50 -2.76 7.94
C THR A 104 3.36 -3.83 9.01
N ILE A 105 3.31 -3.44 10.29
CA ILE A 105 2.82 -4.32 11.37
C ILE A 105 1.39 -4.80 11.03
N GLY A 106 1.05 -6.00 11.45
CA GLY A 106 -0.22 -6.64 11.08
C GLY A 106 -0.21 -7.30 9.71
N GLY A 107 0.82 -7.06 8.88
CA GLY A 107 1.05 -7.74 7.62
C GLY A 107 1.61 -9.15 7.80
N CYS A 108 1.89 -9.83 6.67
CA CYS A 108 2.37 -11.22 6.66
C CYS A 108 3.67 -11.41 5.85
N SER A 109 4.37 -10.32 5.53
CA SER A 109 5.59 -10.34 4.71
C SER A 109 6.80 -9.91 5.55
N GLY A 110 7.05 -10.62 6.67
CA GLY A 110 8.24 -10.46 7.49
C GLY A 110 8.13 -9.48 8.67
N SER A 111 7.15 -8.57 8.70
CA SER A 111 6.85 -7.76 9.89
C SER A 111 5.94 -8.49 10.87
N THR A 112 5.99 -8.08 12.14
CA THR A 112 5.15 -8.65 13.20
C THR A 112 3.66 -8.49 12.86
N GLY A 113 2.95 -9.61 12.83
CA GLY A 113 1.54 -9.71 12.51
C GLY A 113 0.87 -10.91 13.18
N PRO A 114 -0.39 -11.23 12.84
CA PRO A 114 -1.14 -12.34 13.44
C PRO A 114 -0.46 -13.70 13.33
N ALA A 115 0.30 -13.95 12.26
CA ALA A 115 1.05 -15.20 12.06
C ALA A 115 2.36 -15.26 12.86
N SER A 116 2.82 -14.16 13.44
CA SER A 116 4.05 -14.10 14.23
C SER A 116 3.88 -14.85 15.55
N ILE A 117 4.97 -15.43 16.04
CA ILE A 117 4.97 -16.12 17.34
C ILE A 117 4.84 -15.09 18.47
N ASN A 118 3.83 -15.27 19.30
CA ASN A 118 3.66 -14.49 20.52
C ASN A 118 4.68 -14.96 21.56
N PRO A 119 5.62 -14.13 22.01
CA PRO A 119 6.67 -14.53 22.94
C PRO A 119 6.13 -14.96 24.30
N LYS A 120 4.90 -14.58 24.68
CA LYS A 120 4.27 -14.95 25.94
C LYS A 120 3.70 -16.37 25.93
N THR A 121 3.35 -16.90 24.74
CA THR A 121 2.67 -18.19 24.61
C THR A 121 3.46 -19.22 23.82
N GLY A 122 4.45 -18.79 23.03
CA GLY A 122 5.20 -19.64 22.09
C GLY A 122 4.38 -20.11 20.88
N LYS A 123 3.18 -19.54 20.65
CA LYS A 123 2.27 -19.87 19.55
C LYS A 123 2.01 -18.62 18.70
N PRO A 124 1.53 -18.76 17.45
CA PRO A 124 1.07 -17.62 16.68
C PRO A 124 0.09 -16.76 17.46
N TYR A 125 0.16 -15.44 17.25
CA TYR A 125 -0.79 -14.53 17.88
C TYR A 125 -2.24 -14.85 17.50
N ALA A 126 -2.49 -15.22 16.26
CA ALA A 126 -3.85 -15.41 15.74
C ALA A 126 -4.73 -14.19 16.08
N LEU A 127 -5.95 -14.39 16.60
CA LEU A 127 -6.83 -13.30 17.04
C LEU A 127 -6.44 -12.68 18.41
N THR A 128 -5.39 -13.16 19.06
CA THR A 128 -4.80 -12.45 20.22
C THR A 128 -3.86 -11.32 19.80
N PHE A 129 -3.54 -11.18 18.50
CA PHE A 129 -2.87 -10.01 17.98
C PHE A 129 -3.74 -8.79 18.28
N PRO A 130 -3.17 -7.70 18.83
CA PRO A 130 -3.98 -6.55 19.17
C PRO A 130 -4.50 -5.85 17.93
N ILE A 131 -5.68 -5.22 18.03
CA ILE A 131 -6.19 -4.36 16.96
C ILE A 131 -5.23 -3.20 16.76
N ILE A 132 -4.81 -3.01 15.53
CA ILE A 132 -3.92 -1.94 15.09
C ILE A 132 -4.67 -0.94 14.20
N THR A 133 -4.11 0.23 14.05
CA THR A 133 -4.60 1.32 13.20
C THR A 133 -3.51 1.80 12.24
N ILE A 134 -3.87 2.65 11.29
CA ILE A 134 -2.89 3.34 10.42
C ILE A 134 -1.89 4.17 11.26
N ALA A 135 -2.35 4.77 12.36
CA ALA A 135 -1.46 5.51 13.27
C ALA A 135 -0.42 4.59 13.93
N ASP A 136 -0.79 3.37 14.29
CA ASP A 136 0.13 2.39 14.87
C ASP A 136 1.18 1.91 13.85
N MET A 137 0.78 1.75 12.57
CA MET A 137 1.72 1.45 11.49
C MET A 137 2.76 2.56 11.34
N VAL A 138 2.31 3.81 11.36
CA VAL A 138 3.17 5.00 11.29
C VAL A 138 4.08 5.10 12.51
N ASN A 139 3.59 4.80 13.72
CA ASN A 139 4.41 4.78 14.93
C ASN A 139 5.53 3.73 14.84
N ALA A 140 5.25 2.53 14.31
CA ALA A 140 6.25 1.51 14.08
C ALA A 140 7.30 1.95 13.02
N GLN A 141 6.85 2.58 11.93
CA GLN A 141 7.76 3.15 10.92
C GLN A 141 8.62 4.29 11.49
N CYS A 142 8.12 5.04 12.47
CA CYS A 142 8.90 6.08 13.14
C CYS A 142 10.09 5.49 13.92
N LEU A 143 9.91 4.33 14.55
CA LEU A 143 11.01 3.60 15.19
C LEU A 143 12.07 3.15 14.15
N LEU A 144 11.64 2.68 12.99
CA LEU A 144 12.54 2.35 11.89
C LEU A 144 13.30 3.59 11.38
N MET A 145 12.63 4.73 11.25
CA MET A 145 13.25 5.99 10.88
C MET A 145 14.37 6.38 11.83
N ASP A 146 14.14 6.24 13.15
CA ASP A 146 15.14 6.50 14.18
C ASP A 146 16.31 5.53 14.09
N HIS A 147 16.05 4.25 13.86
CA HIS A 147 17.08 3.23 13.63
C HIS A 147 17.97 3.56 12.43
N LEU A 148 17.39 4.05 11.34
CA LEU A 148 18.14 4.48 10.15
C LEU A 148 18.86 5.82 10.34
N GLY A 149 18.63 6.49 11.47
CA GLY A 149 19.23 7.79 11.80
C GLY A 149 18.72 8.92 10.89
N ILE A 150 17.52 8.79 10.33
CA ILE A 150 16.89 9.81 9.50
C ILE A 150 16.11 10.76 10.41
N ALA A 151 16.42 12.06 10.35
CA ALA A 151 15.75 13.06 11.17
C ALA A 151 14.42 13.52 10.55
N GLN A 152 14.38 13.65 9.23
CA GLN A 152 13.21 14.13 8.49
C GLN A 152 13.15 13.44 7.11
N TRP A 153 11.98 12.92 6.74
CA TRP A 153 11.72 12.45 5.39
C TRP A 153 11.63 13.64 4.42
N LEU A 154 12.35 13.58 3.31
CA LEU A 154 12.17 14.51 2.19
C LEU A 154 10.75 14.39 1.64
N ALA A 155 10.29 13.15 1.45
CA ALA A 155 8.93 12.87 1.08
C ALA A 155 8.46 11.53 1.68
N ILE A 156 7.16 11.42 1.91
CA ILE A 156 6.48 10.15 2.14
C ILE A 156 5.49 9.96 1.01
N ALA A 157 5.57 8.83 0.31
CA ALA A 157 4.75 8.55 -0.86
C ALA A 157 3.99 7.24 -0.69
N GLY A 158 2.74 7.22 -1.13
CA GLY A 158 1.96 5.99 -1.16
C GLY A 158 0.61 6.14 -1.82
N GLY A 159 0.11 5.01 -2.33
CA GLY A 159 -1.24 4.91 -2.88
C GLY A 159 -2.16 4.11 -1.97
N SER A 160 -3.47 4.39 -2.01
CA SER A 160 -4.47 3.64 -1.24
C SER A 160 -4.17 3.67 0.27
N MET A 161 -4.05 2.53 0.95
CA MET A 161 -3.61 2.45 2.34
C MET A 161 -2.24 3.12 2.56
N GLY A 162 -1.33 3.07 1.58
CA GLY A 162 -0.06 3.79 1.65
C GLY A 162 -0.23 5.31 1.67
N GLY A 163 -1.22 5.84 0.96
CA GLY A 163 -1.59 7.25 1.00
C GLY A 163 -2.20 7.66 2.35
N MET A 164 -2.97 6.78 2.99
CA MET A 164 -3.45 7.00 4.36
C MET A 164 -2.29 7.07 5.36
N GLN A 165 -1.28 6.19 5.21
CA GLN A 165 -0.07 6.24 6.03
C GLN A 165 0.70 7.55 5.80
N ALA A 166 0.85 8.01 4.55
CA ALA A 166 1.51 9.27 4.23
C ALA A 166 0.78 10.46 4.89
N LEU A 167 -0.55 10.49 4.85
CA LEU A 167 -1.37 11.49 5.54
C LEU A 167 -1.18 11.43 7.06
N GLN A 168 -1.26 10.22 7.63
CA GLN A 168 -1.10 10.01 9.08
C GLN A 168 0.28 10.47 9.57
N TRP A 169 1.33 10.23 8.80
CA TRP A 169 2.68 10.70 9.11
C TRP A 169 2.73 12.22 9.30
N THR A 170 2.10 12.98 8.37
CA THR A 170 2.12 14.45 8.44
C THR A 170 1.38 14.98 9.67
N VAL A 171 0.35 14.27 10.12
CA VAL A 171 -0.44 14.65 11.31
C VAL A 171 0.27 14.22 12.59
N SER A 172 0.80 12.99 12.66
CA SER A 172 1.45 12.46 13.86
C SER A 172 2.83 13.06 14.11
N TYR A 173 3.60 13.32 13.06
CA TYR A 173 4.99 13.76 13.12
C TYR A 173 5.27 14.95 12.19
N PRO A 174 4.58 16.09 12.36
CA PRO A 174 4.61 17.21 11.41
C PRO A 174 6.02 17.77 11.17
N GLN A 175 6.93 17.70 12.16
CA GLN A 175 8.29 18.18 12.04
C GLN A 175 9.25 17.17 11.37
N ARG A 176 8.80 15.93 11.20
CA ARG A 176 9.59 14.84 10.61
C ARG A 176 9.26 14.55 9.16
N VAL A 177 8.37 15.33 8.56
CA VAL A 177 7.93 15.16 7.17
C VAL A 177 8.01 16.48 6.44
N ARG A 178 8.84 16.59 5.40
CA ARG A 178 8.96 17.78 4.57
C ARG A 178 7.87 17.84 3.50
N SER A 179 7.49 16.68 2.95
CA SER A 179 6.41 16.59 1.97
C SER A 179 5.71 15.24 1.95
N ALA A 180 4.49 15.20 1.40
CA ALA A 180 3.70 13.99 1.20
C ALA A 180 3.18 13.90 -0.24
N ILE A 181 3.30 12.72 -0.85
CA ILE A 181 2.76 12.37 -2.16
C ILE A 181 1.66 11.33 -1.94
N VAL A 182 0.42 11.75 -2.11
CA VAL A 182 -0.79 10.97 -1.77
C VAL A 182 -1.52 10.60 -3.04
N LEU A 183 -1.65 9.31 -3.32
CA LEU A 183 -2.19 8.78 -4.57
C LEU A 183 -3.44 7.95 -4.27
N ALA A 184 -4.54 8.17 -5.00
CA ALA A 184 -5.74 7.34 -4.88
C ALA A 184 -6.11 7.01 -3.42
N ALA A 185 -6.19 8.03 -2.56
CA ALA A 185 -6.41 7.85 -1.13
C ALA A 185 -7.41 8.88 -0.57
N THR A 186 -7.84 8.64 0.66
CA THR A 186 -8.82 9.48 1.36
C THR A 186 -8.33 9.83 2.76
N ALA A 187 -8.86 10.90 3.35
CA ALA A 187 -8.63 11.27 4.74
C ALA A 187 -9.50 10.48 5.74
N ARG A 188 -10.53 9.79 5.27
CA ARG A 188 -11.41 8.90 6.05
C ARG A 188 -12.13 7.95 5.11
N LEU A 189 -12.39 6.72 5.54
CA LEU A 189 -13.15 5.77 4.73
C LEU A 189 -14.62 6.17 4.64
N SER A 190 -15.18 6.01 3.43
CA SER A 190 -16.61 6.16 3.21
C SER A 190 -17.37 4.92 3.71
N PRO A 191 -18.68 5.04 4.02
CA PRO A 191 -19.52 3.88 4.33
C PRO A 191 -19.49 2.81 3.23
N GLN A 192 -19.41 3.21 1.96
CA GLN A 192 -19.29 2.28 0.83
C GLN A 192 -18.00 1.46 0.92
N THR A 193 -16.86 2.10 1.19
CA THR A 193 -15.57 1.40 1.29
C THR A 193 -15.53 0.49 2.51
N ILE A 194 -16.10 0.91 3.66
CA ILE A 194 -16.25 0.05 4.84
C ILE A 194 -17.12 -1.18 4.51
N ALA A 195 -18.22 -1.02 3.76
CA ALA A 195 -19.06 -2.14 3.33
C ALA A 195 -18.30 -3.08 2.39
N LEU A 196 -17.51 -2.54 1.44
CA LEU A 196 -16.65 -3.32 0.56
C LEU A 196 -15.52 -4.06 1.30
N ASN A 197 -15.10 -3.59 2.47
CA ASN A 197 -14.18 -4.30 3.35
C ASN A 197 -14.89 -5.38 4.19
N GLU A 198 -16.15 -5.18 4.56
CA GLU A 198 -16.90 -6.13 5.39
C GLU A 198 -17.25 -7.40 4.64
N VAL A 199 -17.70 -7.32 3.38
CA VAL A 199 -18.08 -8.51 2.59
C VAL A 199 -16.92 -9.51 2.46
N PRO A 200 -15.67 -9.13 2.12
CA PRO A 200 -14.52 -10.01 2.14
C PRO A 200 -14.24 -10.64 3.52
N ARG A 201 -14.41 -9.89 4.60
CA ARG A 201 -14.24 -10.44 5.96
C ARG A 201 -15.26 -11.53 6.24
N GLN A 202 -16.52 -11.32 5.83
CA GLN A 202 -17.57 -12.34 5.98
C GLN A 202 -17.25 -13.61 5.18
N ALA A 203 -16.64 -13.49 3.99
CA ALA A 203 -16.21 -14.66 3.21
C ALA A 203 -15.13 -15.47 3.96
N ILE A 204 -14.19 -14.79 4.62
CA ILE A 204 -13.16 -15.47 5.46
C ILE A 204 -13.81 -16.12 6.68
N TYR A 205 -14.71 -15.43 7.39
CA TYR A 205 -15.39 -15.97 8.56
C TYR A 205 -16.27 -17.20 8.24
N ALA A 206 -16.86 -17.23 7.05
CA ALA A 206 -17.67 -18.34 6.58
C ALA A 206 -16.85 -19.56 6.14
N ASP A 207 -15.54 -19.45 5.95
CA ASP A 207 -14.68 -20.58 5.62
C ASP A 207 -14.48 -21.47 6.85
N PRO A 208 -14.89 -22.77 6.82
CA PRO A 208 -14.78 -23.66 7.97
C PRO A 208 -13.32 -23.84 8.47
N ASN A 209 -12.34 -23.66 7.57
CA ASN A 209 -10.91 -23.76 7.92
C ASN A 209 -10.39 -22.52 8.66
N TRP A 210 -11.14 -21.40 8.68
CA TRP A 210 -10.73 -20.23 9.45
C TRP A 210 -10.64 -20.52 10.96
N ASN A 211 -11.46 -21.44 11.47
CA ASN A 211 -11.38 -21.96 12.82
C ASN A 211 -11.18 -20.87 13.90
N MET A 212 -12.02 -19.82 13.87
CA MET A 212 -11.91 -18.67 14.78
C MET A 212 -10.50 -18.05 14.79
N GLY A 213 -9.83 -18.01 13.63
CA GLY A 213 -8.48 -17.49 13.45
C GLY A 213 -7.34 -18.43 13.85
N ASN A 214 -7.64 -19.64 14.36
CA ASN A 214 -6.64 -20.62 14.84
C ASN A 214 -6.40 -21.71 13.79
N TYR A 215 -5.82 -21.38 12.65
CA TYR A 215 -5.59 -22.30 11.53
C TYR A 215 -4.10 -22.55 11.21
N TYR A 216 -3.18 -21.95 11.96
CA TYR A 216 -1.74 -22.01 11.62
C TYR A 216 -1.13 -23.40 11.72
N ASP A 217 -1.73 -24.31 12.51
CA ASP A 217 -1.32 -25.72 12.64
C ASP A 217 -2.23 -26.67 11.82
N GLY A 218 -3.09 -26.14 10.95
CA GLY A 218 -4.10 -26.91 10.21
C GLY A 218 -4.36 -26.41 8.80
N PRO A 219 -5.47 -26.80 8.18
CA PRO A 219 -5.89 -26.31 6.87
C PRO A 219 -6.14 -24.80 6.90
N ARG A 220 -5.70 -24.10 5.87
CA ARG A 220 -5.86 -22.66 5.75
C ARG A 220 -7.24 -22.31 5.18
N PRO A 221 -7.81 -21.15 5.53
CA PRO A 221 -9.09 -20.66 5.01
C PRO A 221 -8.92 -20.07 3.59
N ASP A 222 -8.36 -20.88 2.69
CA ASP A 222 -7.99 -20.43 1.35
C ASP A 222 -9.21 -20.14 0.47
N ALA A 223 -10.34 -20.81 0.70
CA ALA A 223 -11.57 -20.56 -0.05
C ALA A 223 -12.15 -19.18 0.29
N GLY A 224 -12.26 -18.85 1.56
CA GLY A 224 -12.73 -17.53 2.02
C GLY A 224 -11.79 -16.41 1.61
N LEU A 225 -10.47 -16.61 1.76
CA LEU A 225 -9.46 -15.64 1.37
C LEU A 225 -9.44 -15.42 -0.16
N ALA A 226 -9.65 -16.47 -0.96
CA ALA A 226 -9.75 -16.36 -2.41
C ALA A 226 -10.96 -15.50 -2.82
N VAL A 227 -12.14 -15.73 -2.24
CA VAL A 227 -13.35 -14.91 -2.48
C VAL A 227 -13.10 -13.45 -2.06
N ALA A 228 -12.47 -13.25 -0.91
CA ALA A 228 -12.08 -11.92 -0.44
C ALA A 228 -11.21 -11.19 -1.48
N ARG A 229 -10.25 -11.88 -2.09
CA ARG A 229 -9.40 -11.32 -3.15
C ARG A 229 -10.15 -11.04 -4.45
N MET A 230 -11.12 -11.89 -4.82
CA MET A 230 -11.96 -11.66 -6.00
C MET A 230 -12.73 -10.34 -5.89
N ILE A 231 -13.32 -10.07 -4.73
CA ILE A 231 -14.01 -8.80 -4.46
C ILE A 231 -13.03 -7.63 -4.59
N GLY A 232 -11.82 -7.74 -4.06
CA GLY A 232 -10.76 -6.75 -4.24
C GLY A 232 -10.50 -6.46 -5.72
N HIS A 233 -10.36 -7.48 -6.56
CA HIS A 233 -10.14 -7.27 -8.00
C HIS A 233 -11.32 -6.62 -8.73
N ILE A 234 -12.54 -6.81 -8.26
CA ILE A 234 -13.71 -6.09 -8.78
C ILE A 234 -13.61 -4.60 -8.40
N THR A 235 -13.19 -4.28 -7.19
CA THR A 235 -13.10 -2.89 -6.71
C THR A 235 -11.89 -2.12 -7.25
N PHE A 236 -10.81 -2.83 -7.66
CA PHE A 236 -9.59 -2.21 -8.17
C PHE A 236 -9.67 -1.80 -9.63
N LEU A 237 -10.52 -2.46 -10.42
CA LEU A 237 -10.69 -2.16 -11.83
C LEU A 237 -11.95 -1.31 -12.06
N SER A 238 -11.92 -0.46 -13.08
CA SER A 238 -13.12 0.22 -13.55
C SER A 238 -13.99 -0.71 -14.41
N ASP A 239 -15.26 -0.35 -14.61
CA ASP A 239 -16.15 -1.04 -15.57
C ASP A 239 -15.53 -1.04 -16.98
N GLU A 240 -14.93 0.07 -17.36
CA GLU A 240 -14.30 0.26 -18.66
C GLU A 240 -13.09 -0.67 -18.84
N SER A 241 -12.22 -0.74 -17.85
CA SER A 241 -11.09 -1.68 -17.84
C SER A 241 -11.55 -3.14 -17.87
N MET A 242 -12.60 -3.49 -17.13
CA MET A 242 -13.21 -4.81 -17.15
C MET A 242 -13.77 -5.15 -18.54
N ARG A 243 -14.46 -4.21 -19.17
CA ARG A 243 -15.05 -4.37 -20.51
C ARG A 243 -13.98 -4.53 -21.57
N GLU A 244 -12.94 -3.72 -21.57
CA GLU A 244 -11.82 -3.81 -22.50
C GLU A 244 -11.08 -5.14 -22.35
N LYS A 245 -10.81 -5.54 -21.11
CA LYS A 245 -10.01 -6.71 -20.79
C LYS A 245 -10.73 -8.02 -21.05
N PHE A 246 -12.01 -8.11 -20.73
CA PHE A 246 -12.76 -9.36 -20.77
C PHE A 246 -13.98 -9.31 -21.72
N GLY A 247 -14.70 -8.19 -21.80
CA GLY A 247 -15.96 -8.10 -22.49
C GLY A 247 -16.94 -9.16 -21.97
N ARG A 248 -17.62 -9.86 -22.89
CA ARG A 248 -18.44 -11.05 -22.61
C ARG A 248 -17.83 -12.31 -23.22
N ARG A 249 -16.51 -12.36 -23.33
CA ARG A 249 -15.81 -13.47 -23.96
C ARG A 249 -15.99 -14.75 -23.16
N LEU A 250 -16.27 -15.84 -23.89
CA LEU A 250 -16.32 -17.19 -23.36
C LEU A 250 -14.95 -17.84 -23.47
N ARG A 251 -14.64 -18.76 -22.57
CA ARG A 251 -13.38 -19.51 -22.54
C ARG A 251 -13.26 -20.59 -23.64
N GLY A 252 -14.38 -21.00 -24.21
CA GLY A 252 -14.44 -22.08 -25.20
C GLY A 252 -15.17 -21.66 -26.46
N GLU A 253 -14.99 -22.47 -27.51
CA GLU A 253 -15.77 -22.41 -28.74
C GLU A 253 -17.06 -23.20 -28.55
N GLY A 254 -18.20 -22.69 -29.01
CA GLY A 254 -19.46 -23.44 -28.97
C GLY A 254 -20.66 -22.76 -28.28
N GLY A 255 -20.45 -21.55 -27.75
CA GLY A 255 -21.51 -20.79 -27.10
C GLY A 255 -21.68 -21.11 -25.60
N TYR A 256 -22.84 -20.83 -25.04
CA TYR A 256 -23.13 -21.03 -23.62
C TYR A 256 -23.29 -22.52 -23.29
N GLY A 257 -22.62 -22.98 -22.24
CA GLY A 257 -22.70 -24.34 -21.71
C GLY A 257 -23.91 -24.59 -20.82
N TYR A 258 -24.58 -23.51 -20.34
CA TYR A 258 -25.72 -23.55 -19.42
C TYR A 258 -25.45 -24.40 -18.18
N SER A 259 -24.23 -24.28 -17.60
CA SER A 259 -23.78 -24.99 -16.41
C SER A 259 -23.29 -24.01 -15.33
N PHE A 260 -22.97 -24.54 -14.15
CA PHE A 260 -22.29 -23.78 -13.10
C PHE A 260 -20.76 -23.80 -13.25
N ASP A 261 -20.23 -24.30 -14.34
CA ASP A 261 -18.80 -24.26 -14.64
C ASP A 261 -18.35 -22.85 -15.02
N THR A 262 -17.02 -22.67 -15.08
CA THR A 262 -16.43 -21.39 -15.48
C THR A 262 -16.59 -21.20 -16.98
N GLU A 263 -17.50 -20.34 -17.39
CA GLU A 263 -17.79 -20.09 -18.81
C GLU A 263 -17.14 -18.80 -19.33
N PHE A 264 -17.12 -17.73 -18.53
CA PHE A 264 -16.58 -16.43 -18.95
C PHE A 264 -15.12 -16.26 -18.56
N GLU A 265 -14.37 -15.54 -19.39
CA GLU A 265 -12.97 -15.22 -19.10
C GLU A 265 -12.79 -14.47 -17.78
N VAL A 266 -13.71 -13.56 -17.44
CA VAL A 266 -13.68 -12.81 -16.18
C VAL A 266 -13.81 -13.71 -14.96
N GLU A 267 -14.61 -14.78 -15.02
CA GLU A 267 -14.73 -15.76 -13.92
C GLU A 267 -13.41 -16.50 -13.70
N SER A 268 -12.79 -16.93 -14.80
CA SER A 268 -11.47 -17.57 -14.76
C SER A 268 -10.40 -16.65 -14.17
N TYR A 269 -10.39 -15.40 -14.58
CA TYR A 269 -9.49 -14.39 -14.06
C TYR A 269 -9.66 -14.22 -12.55
N LEU A 270 -10.89 -14.05 -12.06
CA LEU A 270 -11.15 -13.87 -10.63
C LEU A 270 -10.71 -15.10 -9.82
N ARG A 271 -11.05 -16.32 -10.28
CA ARG A 271 -10.62 -17.56 -9.64
C ARG A 271 -9.11 -17.71 -9.59
N TYR A 272 -8.42 -17.38 -10.68
CA TYR A 272 -6.95 -17.39 -10.74
C TYR A 272 -6.34 -16.38 -9.75
N ARG A 273 -6.85 -15.14 -9.73
CA ARG A 273 -6.38 -14.10 -8.82
C ARG A 273 -6.64 -14.44 -7.35
N GLY A 274 -7.78 -15.03 -7.05
CA GLY A 274 -8.10 -15.54 -5.72
C GLY A 274 -7.10 -16.61 -5.27
N SER A 275 -6.97 -17.69 -6.05
CA SER A 275 -6.06 -18.80 -5.70
C SER A 275 -4.58 -18.43 -5.65
N SER A 276 -4.14 -17.50 -6.51
CA SER A 276 -2.75 -17.01 -6.47
C SER A 276 -2.48 -16.18 -5.21
N PHE A 277 -3.46 -15.46 -4.73
CA PHE A 277 -3.32 -14.62 -3.53
C PHE A 277 -3.16 -15.44 -2.26
N THR A 278 -3.88 -16.55 -2.12
CA THR A 278 -3.80 -17.41 -0.92
C THR A 278 -2.40 -18.00 -0.70
N LYS A 279 -1.60 -18.12 -1.76
CA LYS A 279 -0.22 -18.62 -1.67
C LYS A 279 0.75 -17.65 -0.97
N ARG A 280 0.41 -16.36 -0.91
CA ARG A 280 1.30 -15.31 -0.41
C ARG A 280 0.73 -14.44 0.70
N PHE A 281 -0.55 -14.57 1.00
CA PHE A 281 -1.20 -13.71 1.98
C PHE A 281 -1.87 -14.51 3.09
N ASP A 282 -1.92 -13.91 4.27
CA ASP A 282 -2.51 -14.49 5.47
C ASP A 282 -3.92 -13.94 5.72
N ALA A 283 -4.88 -14.83 6.02
CA ALA A 283 -6.27 -14.45 6.19
C ALA A 283 -6.50 -13.56 7.43
N ASN A 284 -5.83 -13.84 8.54
CA ASN A 284 -5.92 -12.96 9.71
C ASN A 284 -5.30 -11.60 9.42
N SER A 285 -4.14 -11.53 8.75
CA SER A 285 -3.56 -10.25 8.31
C SER A 285 -4.52 -9.47 7.41
N PHE A 286 -5.26 -10.15 6.52
CA PHE A 286 -6.31 -9.52 5.73
C PHE A 286 -7.37 -8.84 6.61
N LEU A 287 -7.84 -9.55 7.65
CA LEU A 287 -8.83 -9.03 8.60
C LEU A 287 -8.30 -7.79 9.36
N TYR A 288 -7.09 -7.90 9.91
CA TYR A 288 -6.49 -6.81 10.69
C TYR A 288 -6.22 -5.56 9.86
N LEU A 289 -5.63 -5.71 8.68
CA LEU A 289 -5.32 -4.58 7.81
C LEU A 289 -6.59 -3.91 7.27
N SER A 290 -7.62 -4.71 6.87
CA SER A 290 -8.90 -4.12 6.46
C SER A 290 -9.57 -3.35 7.60
N LYS A 291 -9.46 -3.87 8.82
CA LYS A 291 -10.01 -3.20 10.00
C LYS A 291 -9.24 -1.94 10.38
N ALA A 292 -7.91 -1.93 10.21
CA ALA A 292 -7.09 -0.74 10.40
C ALA A 292 -7.48 0.39 9.44
N MET A 293 -7.83 0.06 8.19
CA MET A 293 -8.37 1.03 7.24
C MET A 293 -9.76 1.54 7.66
N ASP A 294 -10.67 0.67 8.13
CA ASP A 294 -12.01 1.08 8.58
C ASP A 294 -11.94 2.12 9.70
N TYR A 295 -10.95 2.02 10.60
CA TYR A 295 -10.73 2.99 11.68
C TYR A 295 -10.05 4.29 11.24
N PHE A 296 -9.59 4.36 9.98
CA PHE A 296 -8.90 5.55 9.51
C PHE A 296 -9.86 6.71 9.25
N ASP A 297 -9.81 7.69 10.13
CA ASP A 297 -10.55 8.95 10.04
C ASP A 297 -9.73 10.07 10.71
N LEU A 298 -9.10 10.91 9.91
CA LEU A 298 -8.33 12.06 10.42
C LEU A 298 -9.20 13.14 11.04
N SER A 299 -10.51 13.11 10.79
CA SER A 299 -11.47 14.06 11.38
C SER A 299 -12.12 13.54 12.65
N TYR A 300 -11.83 12.31 13.09
CA TYR A 300 -12.48 11.72 14.26
C TYR A 300 -12.27 12.57 15.52
N GLY A 301 -13.36 12.97 16.14
CA GLY A 301 -13.34 13.84 17.33
C GLY A 301 -13.01 15.31 17.06
N LEU A 302 -12.91 15.74 15.79
CA LEU A 302 -12.63 17.12 15.41
C LEU A 302 -13.85 17.78 14.77
N PRO A 303 -14.01 19.11 14.90
CA PRO A 303 -15.11 19.85 14.27
C PRO A 303 -15.10 19.79 12.74
N ALA A 304 -13.89 19.77 12.14
CA ALA A 304 -13.72 19.68 10.70
C ALA A 304 -12.42 18.98 10.34
N LEU A 305 -12.34 18.39 9.13
CA LEU A 305 -11.13 17.74 8.64
C LEU A 305 -9.91 18.69 8.59
N ALA A 306 -10.12 19.98 8.32
CA ALA A 306 -9.06 20.99 8.33
C ALA A 306 -8.35 21.09 9.69
N ASP A 307 -9.06 20.82 10.79
CA ASP A 307 -8.48 20.89 12.13
C ASP A 307 -7.40 19.83 12.37
N ALA A 308 -7.45 18.71 11.68
CA ALA A 308 -6.40 17.68 11.73
C ALA A 308 -5.04 18.21 11.22
N PHE A 309 -5.06 19.17 10.32
CA PHE A 309 -3.87 19.68 9.65
C PHE A 309 -3.27 20.95 10.26
N ARG A 310 -3.81 21.47 11.38
CA ARG A 310 -3.36 22.73 11.99
C ARG A 310 -1.86 22.81 12.31
N LYS A 311 -1.24 21.68 12.62
CA LYS A 311 0.20 21.59 12.96
C LYS A 311 1.08 21.12 11.81
N VAL A 312 0.48 20.75 10.70
CA VAL A 312 1.18 20.19 9.54
C VAL A 312 1.92 21.30 8.82
N THR A 313 3.21 21.04 8.53
CA THR A 313 4.08 21.96 7.77
C THR A 313 4.51 21.38 6.43
N ALA A 314 4.20 20.12 6.20
CA ALA A 314 4.54 19.42 4.97
C ALA A 314 3.80 20.00 3.76
N ARG A 315 4.44 19.94 2.59
CA ARG A 315 3.83 20.21 1.30
C ARG A 315 3.20 18.96 0.73
N PHE A 316 2.16 19.12 -0.06
CA PHE A 316 1.43 17.99 -0.61
C PHE A 316 1.40 17.98 -2.14
N LEU A 317 1.56 16.78 -2.70
CA LEU A 317 1.12 16.42 -4.03
C LEU A 317 0.03 15.37 -3.88
N VAL A 318 -1.18 15.70 -4.27
CA VAL A 318 -2.35 14.81 -4.19
C VAL A 318 -2.78 14.46 -5.62
N MET A 319 -2.84 13.17 -5.94
CA MET A 319 -3.28 12.68 -7.24
C MET A 319 -4.51 11.77 -7.08
N SER A 320 -5.50 11.98 -7.92
CA SER A 320 -6.68 11.11 -8.04
C SER A 320 -6.91 10.72 -9.48
N TYR A 321 -7.71 9.69 -9.73
CA TYR A 321 -7.95 9.11 -11.04
C TYR A 321 -9.45 9.08 -11.33
N THR A 322 -9.85 9.50 -12.54
CA THR A 322 -11.26 9.74 -12.88
C THR A 322 -12.14 8.51 -12.75
N SER A 323 -11.61 7.32 -13.04
CA SER A 323 -12.33 6.05 -12.97
C SER A 323 -12.20 5.30 -11.65
N ASP A 324 -11.49 5.86 -10.65
CA ASP A 324 -11.41 5.26 -9.32
C ASP A 324 -12.74 5.40 -8.58
N TRP A 325 -13.45 4.30 -8.44
CA TRP A 325 -14.73 4.24 -7.74
C TRP A 325 -14.63 3.72 -6.30
N LEU A 326 -13.43 3.19 -5.92
CA LEU A 326 -13.12 2.81 -4.54
C LEU A 326 -12.81 4.05 -3.69
N TYR A 327 -11.98 4.96 -4.21
CA TYR A 327 -11.70 6.29 -3.64
C TYR A 327 -12.01 7.38 -4.67
N PRO A 328 -13.30 7.70 -4.86
CA PRO A 328 -13.73 8.67 -5.88
C PRO A 328 -13.05 10.03 -5.73
N VAL A 329 -12.81 10.69 -6.84
CA VAL A 329 -12.18 12.03 -6.97
C VAL A 329 -12.70 13.05 -5.95
N GLY A 330 -14.00 12.98 -5.60
CA GLY A 330 -14.61 13.85 -4.60
C GLY A 330 -13.94 13.80 -3.24
N GLN A 331 -13.42 12.64 -2.82
CA GLN A 331 -12.72 12.47 -1.54
C GLN A 331 -11.35 13.14 -1.56
N SER A 332 -10.60 13.03 -2.65
CA SER A 332 -9.34 13.76 -2.82
C SER A 332 -9.55 15.27 -2.88
N LYS A 333 -10.63 15.73 -3.52
CA LYS A 333 -11.01 17.16 -3.51
C LYS A 333 -11.41 17.65 -2.12
N GLU A 334 -12.05 16.82 -1.29
CA GLU A 334 -12.36 17.13 0.12
C GLU A 334 -11.05 17.30 0.92
N LEU A 335 -10.11 16.36 0.78
CA LEU A 335 -8.78 16.43 1.39
C LEU A 335 -8.06 17.72 1.03
N VAL A 336 -7.96 18.02 -0.27
CA VAL A 336 -7.25 19.22 -0.75
C VAL A 336 -7.88 20.50 -0.23
N ARG A 337 -9.21 20.59 -0.21
CA ARG A 337 -9.90 21.74 0.41
C ARG A 337 -9.58 21.90 1.89
N ALA A 338 -9.45 20.79 2.63
CA ALA A 338 -9.06 20.82 4.03
C ALA A 338 -7.63 21.31 4.22
N LEU A 339 -6.68 20.83 3.40
CA LEU A 339 -5.29 21.30 3.39
C LEU A 339 -5.20 22.81 3.11
N LEU A 340 -5.85 23.28 2.05
CA LEU A 340 -5.84 24.71 1.68
C LEU A 340 -6.49 25.58 2.76
N ARG A 341 -7.57 25.14 3.42
CA ARG A 341 -8.18 25.86 4.54
C ARG A 341 -7.26 25.97 5.76
N SER A 342 -6.33 25.03 5.90
CA SER A 342 -5.30 25.05 6.96
C SER A 342 -4.05 25.84 6.54
N GLY A 343 -4.05 26.50 5.38
CA GLY A 343 -2.92 27.27 4.86
C GLY A 343 -1.75 26.43 4.33
N ILE A 344 -2.00 25.16 4.02
CA ILE A 344 -0.96 24.22 3.57
C ILE A 344 -0.79 24.31 2.05
N ASP A 345 0.48 24.31 1.60
CA ASP A 345 0.85 24.23 0.18
C ASP A 345 0.52 22.84 -0.37
N ALA A 346 -0.52 22.76 -1.19
CA ALA A 346 -1.01 21.53 -1.77
C ALA A 346 -1.23 21.69 -3.28
N THR A 347 -0.52 20.85 -4.05
CA THR A 347 -0.75 20.66 -5.48
C THR A 347 -1.71 19.48 -5.66
N TYR A 348 -2.76 19.69 -6.43
CA TYR A 348 -3.73 18.65 -6.77
C TYR A 348 -3.76 18.38 -8.26
N VAL A 349 -3.73 17.12 -8.62
CA VAL A 349 -3.85 16.66 -10.01
C VAL A 349 -4.91 15.56 -10.11
N GLU A 350 -5.88 15.79 -10.99
CA GLU A 350 -6.86 14.79 -11.41
C GLU A 350 -6.38 14.19 -12.73
N ILE A 351 -6.12 12.89 -12.73
CA ILE A 351 -5.60 12.18 -13.90
C ILE A 351 -6.77 11.44 -14.55
N ASP A 352 -6.98 11.72 -15.83
CA ASP A 352 -7.94 10.97 -16.63
C ASP A 352 -7.35 9.59 -16.95
N SER A 353 -8.02 8.53 -16.49
CA SER A 353 -7.56 7.15 -16.58
C SER A 353 -8.72 6.18 -16.50
N ASN A 354 -8.65 5.10 -17.27
CA ASN A 354 -9.63 4.03 -17.31
C ASN A 354 -9.29 2.83 -16.41
N TYR A 355 -8.15 2.86 -15.70
CA TYR A 355 -7.65 1.69 -14.95
C TYR A 355 -8.30 1.48 -13.57
N GLY A 356 -9.22 2.37 -13.16
CA GLY A 356 -9.84 2.29 -11.84
C GLY A 356 -8.88 2.67 -10.72
N HIS A 357 -8.99 1.98 -9.58
CA HIS A 357 -8.12 2.21 -8.44
C HIS A 357 -6.67 1.83 -8.70
N ASP A 358 -6.42 0.79 -9.51
CA ASP A 358 -5.06 0.35 -9.87
C ASP A 358 -4.30 1.39 -10.73
N ALA A 359 -4.94 2.47 -11.17
CA ALA A 359 -4.33 3.53 -11.97
C ALA A 359 -3.06 4.11 -11.34
N PHE A 360 -2.98 4.22 -9.99
CA PHE A 360 -1.77 4.73 -9.33
C PHE A 360 -0.54 3.83 -9.51
N LEU A 361 -0.73 2.57 -9.88
CA LEU A 361 0.33 1.63 -10.22
C LEU A 361 0.65 1.61 -11.72
N LEU A 362 -0.31 1.98 -12.57
CA LEU A 362 -0.25 1.81 -14.02
C LEU A 362 0.05 3.11 -14.78
N GLU A 363 -0.37 4.26 -14.27
CA GLU A 363 -0.11 5.59 -14.87
C GLU A 363 1.30 6.12 -14.55
N VAL A 364 2.32 5.31 -14.84
CA VAL A 364 3.70 5.53 -14.39
C VAL A 364 4.33 6.77 -15.01
N ASP A 365 4.04 7.08 -16.28
CA ASP A 365 4.61 8.24 -16.96
C ASP A 365 4.12 9.55 -16.32
N ARG A 366 2.83 9.65 -16.04
CA ARG A 366 2.24 10.79 -15.33
C ARG A 366 2.77 10.92 -13.90
N LEU A 367 2.85 9.81 -13.20
CA LEU A 367 3.46 9.75 -11.87
C LEU A 367 4.91 10.27 -11.91
N LYS A 368 5.70 9.82 -12.89
CA LYS A 368 7.10 10.20 -13.05
C LYS A 368 7.26 11.71 -13.28
N GLU A 369 6.50 12.28 -14.21
CA GLU A 369 6.53 13.71 -14.54
C GLU A 369 6.20 14.55 -13.29
N LEU A 370 5.06 14.29 -12.67
CA LEU A 370 4.55 15.07 -11.55
C LEU A 370 5.42 14.94 -10.28
N THR A 371 5.87 13.72 -9.99
CA THR A 371 6.72 13.45 -8.82
C THR A 371 8.08 14.13 -8.96
N ARG A 372 8.71 14.06 -10.14
CA ARG A 372 10.00 14.72 -10.40
C ARG A 372 9.90 16.23 -10.26
N ASP A 373 8.87 16.83 -10.82
CA ASP A 373 8.68 18.27 -10.74
C ASP A 373 8.41 18.73 -9.31
N PHE A 374 7.61 17.95 -8.57
CA PHE A 374 7.33 18.23 -7.17
C PHE A 374 8.60 18.13 -6.30
N LEU A 375 9.35 17.04 -6.39
CA LEU A 375 10.58 16.83 -5.62
C LEU A 375 11.65 17.86 -5.96
N ARG A 376 11.82 18.22 -7.25
CA ARG A 376 12.77 19.25 -7.67
C ARG A 376 12.50 20.61 -7.03
N ARG A 377 11.23 21.00 -6.87
CA ARG A 377 10.87 22.25 -6.18
C ARG A 377 11.25 22.23 -4.70
N LEU A 378 11.29 21.05 -4.07
CA LEU A 378 11.74 20.94 -2.69
C LEU A 378 13.25 21.11 -2.53
N GLU A 379 14.05 20.72 -3.53
CA GLU A 379 15.51 20.84 -3.51
C GLU A 379 15.97 22.32 -3.61
N THR A 380 15.16 23.19 -4.22
CA THR A 380 15.50 24.61 -4.47
C THR A 380 15.11 25.55 -3.33
N MET A 381 14.58 25.06 -2.26
CA MET A 381 14.08 25.79 -1.08
C MET A 381 14.81 25.37 0.19
#